data_2d40d1023687fa4c106627dea4879a56
#
_entry.id   2d40d1023687fa4c106627dea4879a56
#
_cell.length_a   1.000
_cell.length_b   1.000
_cell.length_c   1.000
_cell.angle_alpha   90.00
_cell.angle_beta   90.00
_cell.angle_gamma   90.00
#
_symmetry.space_group_name_H-M   'P 1'
#
loop_
_entity.id
_entity.type
_entity.pdbx_description
1 polymer ?
#
loop_
_entity_poly.entity_id
_entity_poly.type
_entity_poly.pdbx_seq_one_letter_code
_entity_poly.pdbx_strand_id
1 'polypeptide(L)'
;MDIKKIMKLPACGGCMAKLPPGMLKDVVSQIPVFNDPNLLVGFDTSDDGAVYKLSDDIAIIQTLDFFTPMVEDPYTFGKIAAANALSDVYAMGGRVAVALNIVCFPEEDDPAVLASILRGGAEKVMEAGGVLCGGHSINDRECKYGLSVTGVVHPDKYLRNNTCKKGDVIILTKPLGVGMIMASYRYGEVAEEDYQQALKSMQTLNKYAFEAASKFHLHAGTDVTGFGFLGHLNEMTNDDYTIAVESKGIKYIPGALKLAQEFLTTGGGQKNRNFLKGKVRFQNVPDAMQEVLLDPQTSGGMLLSVPANEAKELMKELNDLELPSCIIGEVQERQDANIIVY
;
A
#
# COMPACT_ATOMS: atom_id res chain seq x y z
N MET A 1 -12.69 2.69 36.23
CA MET A 1 -12.89 1.77 35.08
C MET A 1 -12.83 2.62 33.85
N ASP A 2 -11.68 2.67 33.18
CA ASP A 2 -11.60 3.33 31.88
C ASP A 2 -12.37 2.46 30.88
N ILE A 3 -13.56 2.91 30.52
CA ILE A 3 -14.29 2.32 29.38
C ILE A 3 -13.43 2.61 28.18
N LYS A 4 -12.78 1.62 27.61
CA LYS A 4 -12.08 1.74 26.33
C LYS A 4 -13.09 2.28 25.33
N LYS A 5 -12.87 3.49 24.86
CA LYS A 5 -13.73 4.10 23.85
C LYS A 5 -13.49 3.36 22.54
N ILE A 6 -14.49 2.63 22.08
CA ILE A 6 -14.43 1.74 20.92
C ILE A 6 -15.10 2.43 19.75
N MET A 7 -14.48 2.41 18.58
CA MET A 7 -15.05 2.98 17.36
C MET A 7 -16.11 2.04 16.76
N LYS A 8 -17.16 2.65 16.17
CA LYS A 8 -18.10 1.90 15.32
C LYS A 8 -17.40 1.55 14.01
N LEU A 9 -17.36 0.26 13.68
CA LEU A 9 -16.75 -0.21 12.44
C LEU A 9 -17.79 -0.28 11.32
N PRO A 10 -17.52 0.30 10.13
CA PRO A 10 -18.37 0.18 8.97
C PRO A 10 -18.35 -1.23 8.37
N ALA A 11 -19.20 -1.50 7.41
CA ALA A 11 -19.23 -2.79 6.70
C ALA A 11 -17.93 -3.06 5.93
N CYS A 12 -17.25 -2.00 5.46
CA CYS A 12 -15.98 -2.06 4.74
C CYS A 12 -15.03 -0.98 5.27
N GLY A 13 -13.84 -1.35 5.69
CA GLY A 13 -12.85 -0.42 6.28
C GLY A 13 -11.48 -0.54 5.62
N GLY A 14 -10.61 0.45 5.88
CA GLY A 14 -9.29 0.50 5.28
C GLY A 14 -9.30 0.63 3.76
N CYS A 15 -8.24 0.19 3.12
CA CYS A 15 -8.09 0.26 1.66
C CYS A 15 -9.12 -0.59 0.88
N MET A 16 -9.85 -1.50 1.52
CA MET A 16 -10.97 -2.23 0.92
C MET A 16 -12.16 -1.33 0.54
N ALA A 17 -12.24 -0.11 1.10
CA ALA A 17 -13.28 0.86 0.79
C ALA A 17 -13.02 1.65 -0.51
N LYS A 18 -11.84 1.51 -1.13
CA LYS A 18 -11.49 2.20 -2.39
C LYS A 18 -12.45 1.78 -3.53
N LEU A 19 -12.73 2.73 -4.44
CA LEU A 19 -13.53 2.46 -5.64
C LEU A 19 -12.81 1.45 -6.55
N PRO A 20 -13.56 0.62 -7.31
CA PRO A 20 -12.94 -0.30 -8.26
C PRO A 20 -12.11 0.44 -9.32
N PRO A 21 -10.89 -0.06 -9.66
CA PRO A 21 -9.97 0.66 -10.57
C PRO A 21 -10.56 0.89 -11.97
N GLY A 22 -11.36 -0.03 -12.50
CA GLY A 22 -12.03 0.14 -13.79
C GLY A 22 -12.99 1.34 -13.81
N MET A 23 -13.84 1.46 -12.78
CA MET A 23 -14.76 2.61 -12.64
C MET A 23 -13.98 3.93 -12.52
N LEU A 24 -12.92 3.95 -11.73
CA LEU A 24 -12.13 5.16 -11.51
C LEU A 24 -11.45 5.62 -12.80
N LYS A 25 -10.89 4.69 -13.59
CA LYS A 25 -10.28 4.98 -14.89
C LYS A 25 -11.27 5.65 -15.86
N ASP A 26 -12.50 5.15 -15.94
CA ASP A 26 -13.54 5.71 -16.80
C ASP A 26 -13.93 7.14 -16.40
N VAL A 27 -13.97 7.43 -15.09
CA VAL A 27 -14.28 8.76 -14.59
C VAL A 27 -13.12 9.73 -14.81
N VAL A 28 -11.90 9.31 -14.47
CA VAL A 28 -10.68 10.14 -14.58
C VAL A 28 -10.38 10.48 -16.06
N SER A 29 -10.67 9.58 -16.99
CA SER A 29 -10.47 9.83 -18.44
C SER A 29 -11.31 11.01 -18.99
N GLN A 30 -12.32 11.47 -18.26
CA GLN A 30 -13.17 12.62 -18.64
C GLN A 30 -12.64 13.95 -18.09
N ILE A 31 -11.60 13.92 -17.26
CA ILE A 31 -11.02 15.14 -16.68
C ILE A 31 -10.12 15.81 -17.72
N PRO A 32 -10.27 17.14 -17.96
CA PRO A 32 -9.36 17.86 -18.83
C PRO A 32 -7.92 17.78 -18.31
N VAL A 33 -6.99 17.37 -19.16
CA VAL A 33 -5.57 17.34 -18.83
C VAL A 33 -4.92 18.66 -19.24
N PHE A 34 -4.23 19.30 -18.32
CA PHE A 34 -3.40 20.48 -18.59
C PHE A 34 -1.95 20.04 -18.77
N ASN A 35 -1.36 20.42 -19.90
CA ASN A 35 0.06 20.16 -20.12
C ASN A 35 0.90 21.22 -19.39
N ASP A 36 1.61 20.80 -18.36
CA ASP A 36 2.61 21.60 -17.67
C ASP A 36 3.96 20.84 -17.74
N PRO A 37 5.03 21.44 -18.29
CA PRO A 37 6.33 20.77 -18.41
C PRO A 37 6.98 20.46 -17.05
N ASN A 38 6.50 21.05 -15.95
CA ASN A 38 6.94 20.75 -14.62
C ASN A 38 6.17 19.57 -13.95
N LEU A 39 5.06 19.13 -14.52
CA LEU A 39 4.36 17.93 -14.07
C LEU A 39 5.10 16.70 -14.63
N LEU A 40 5.95 16.09 -13.81
CA LEU A 40 6.77 14.93 -14.18
C LEU A 40 5.98 13.62 -14.14
N VAL A 41 5.06 13.50 -13.16
CA VAL A 41 4.13 12.36 -13.01
C VAL A 41 2.74 12.92 -12.66
N GLY A 42 1.75 12.56 -13.45
CA GLY A 42 0.34 12.88 -13.23
C GLY A 42 -0.50 11.62 -12.99
N PHE A 43 -1.80 11.68 -13.27
CA PHE A 43 -2.73 10.56 -13.05
C PHE A 43 -2.87 9.61 -14.27
N ASP A 44 -2.12 9.82 -15.32
CA ASP A 44 -2.16 9.06 -16.58
C ASP A 44 -1.44 7.70 -16.50
N THR A 45 -0.53 7.53 -15.55
CA THR A 45 0.29 6.33 -15.39
C THR A 45 -0.01 5.50 -14.14
N SER A 46 -0.99 5.91 -13.33
CA SER A 46 -1.40 5.20 -12.09
C SER A 46 -0.26 5.00 -11.08
N ASP A 47 0.69 5.93 -11.04
CA ASP A 47 1.73 5.98 -10.01
C ASP A 47 1.12 6.41 -8.64
N ASP A 48 1.82 6.12 -7.54
CA ASP A 48 1.32 6.31 -6.18
C ASP A 48 1.15 7.79 -5.78
N GLY A 49 1.82 8.72 -6.48
CA GLY A 49 1.71 10.14 -6.22
C GLY A 49 2.08 10.99 -7.43
N ALA A 50 1.54 12.21 -7.47
CA ALA A 50 1.94 13.18 -8.48
C ALA A 50 3.32 13.75 -8.15
N VAL A 51 4.17 13.97 -9.18
CA VAL A 51 5.48 14.59 -9.04
C VAL A 51 5.52 15.89 -9.83
N TYR A 52 5.77 17.01 -9.13
CA TYR A 52 5.83 18.33 -9.74
C TYR A 52 7.17 19.01 -9.46
N LYS A 53 7.88 19.38 -10.51
CA LYS A 53 9.20 20.05 -10.44
C LYS A 53 9.03 21.51 -10.02
N LEU A 54 9.75 21.92 -8.97
CA LEU A 54 9.80 23.31 -8.51
C LEU A 54 11.09 24.04 -8.95
N SER A 55 12.21 23.28 -9.02
CA SER A 55 13.51 23.78 -9.49
C SER A 55 14.30 22.62 -10.11
N ASP A 56 15.53 22.87 -10.53
CA ASP A 56 16.38 21.81 -11.10
C ASP A 56 16.78 20.75 -10.08
N ASP A 57 16.75 21.08 -8.78
CA ASP A 57 17.16 20.18 -7.69
C ASP A 57 15.99 19.68 -6.83
N ILE A 58 14.79 20.28 -6.97
CA ILE A 58 13.65 19.99 -6.10
C ILE A 58 12.39 19.72 -6.91
N ALA A 59 11.80 18.56 -6.68
CA ALA A 59 10.41 18.25 -7.01
C ALA A 59 9.63 17.89 -5.74
N ILE A 60 8.34 18.16 -5.75
CA ILE A 60 7.42 17.71 -4.71
C ILE A 60 6.69 16.45 -5.19
N ILE A 61 6.46 15.55 -4.23
CA ILE A 61 5.51 14.44 -4.36
C ILE A 61 4.25 14.85 -3.62
N GLN A 62 3.10 14.76 -4.27
CA GLN A 62 1.82 15.09 -3.67
C GLN A 62 0.89 13.89 -3.74
N THR A 63 0.42 13.44 -2.58
CA THR A 63 -0.54 12.35 -2.45
C THR A 63 -1.56 12.62 -1.36
N LEU A 64 -2.66 11.86 -1.37
CA LEU A 64 -3.61 11.80 -0.26
C LEU A 64 -4.29 10.42 -0.20
N ASP A 65 -4.39 9.90 1.01
CA ASP A 65 -5.17 8.69 1.30
C ASP A 65 -5.97 8.87 2.59
N PHE A 66 -7.23 8.45 2.57
CA PHE A 66 -8.08 8.43 3.75
C PHE A 66 -9.13 7.33 3.59
N PHE A 67 -9.56 6.76 4.70
CA PHE A 67 -10.52 5.67 4.70
C PHE A 67 -11.26 5.55 6.04
N THR A 68 -12.25 4.67 6.06
CA THR A 68 -13.04 4.34 7.25
C THR A 68 -12.28 3.38 8.17
N PRO A 69 -12.60 3.35 9.49
CA PRO A 69 -11.93 2.48 10.46
C PRO A 69 -12.03 1.00 10.11
N MET A 70 -10.93 0.26 10.36
CA MET A 70 -10.89 -1.19 10.29
C MET A 70 -10.51 -1.83 11.64
N VAL A 71 -10.13 -1.03 12.63
CA VAL A 71 -9.82 -1.44 14.00
C VAL A 71 -10.65 -0.64 14.97
N GLU A 72 -10.95 -1.22 16.14
CA GLU A 72 -11.79 -0.58 17.16
C GLU A 72 -11.04 0.48 17.99
N ASP A 73 -9.73 0.32 18.15
CA ASP A 73 -8.91 1.30 18.87
C ASP A 73 -8.62 2.53 18.01
N PRO A 74 -9.11 3.72 18.41
CA PRO A 74 -8.96 4.93 17.60
C PRO A 74 -7.50 5.38 17.43
N TYR A 75 -6.65 5.15 18.43
CA TYR A 75 -5.25 5.49 18.33
C TYR A 75 -4.50 4.62 17.32
N THR A 76 -4.75 3.31 17.34
CA THR A 76 -4.22 2.37 16.34
C THR A 76 -4.75 2.67 14.94
N PHE A 77 -6.04 3.03 14.82
CA PHE A 77 -6.59 3.47 13.54
C PHE A 77 -5.86 4.69 12.98
N GLY A 78 -5.62 5.70 13.82
CA GLY A 78 -4.86 6.89 13.43
C GLY A 78 -3.45 6.56 12.92
N LYS A 79 -2.74 5.65 13.60
CA LYS A 79 -1.42 5.17 13.14
C LYS A 79 -1.47 4.47 11.79
N ILE A 80 -2.43 3.57 11.60
CA ILE A 80 -2.57 2.79 10.35
C ILE A 80 -2.89 3.73 9.18
N ALA A 81 -3.86 4.64 9.37
CA ALA A 81 -4.25 5.58 8.32
C ALA A 81 -3.10 6.51 7.91
N ALA A 82 -2.33 7.01 8.89
CA ALA A 82 -1.16 7.81 8.59
C ALA A 82 -0.04 6.99 7.93
N ALA A 83 0.26 5.78 8.42
CA ALA A 83 1.27 4.92 7.83
C ALA A 83 0.97 4.61 6.35
N ASN A 84 -0.31 4.38 6.02
CA ASN A 84 -0.76 4.16 4.66
C ASN A 84 -0.57 5.40 3.78
N ALA A 85 -1.03 6.58 4.22
CA ALA A 85 -0.93 7.81 3.43
C ALA A 85 0.52 8.30 3.23
N LEU A 86 1.42 8.01 4.18
CA LEU A 86 2.83 8.33 4.08
C LEU A 86 3.59 7.42 3.11
N SER A 87 3.06 6.24 2.84
CA SER A 87 3.70 5.18 2.07
C SER A 87 3.97 5.57 0.62
N ASP A 88 3.02 6.24 -0.02
CA ASP A 88 3.13 6.70 -1.41
C ASP A 88 4.38 7.55 -1.66
N VAL A 89 4.77 8.39 -0.66
CA VAL A 89 5.98 9.21 -0.77
C VAL A 89 7.23 8.35 -0.89
N TYR A 90 7.29 7.23 -0.15
CA TYR A 90 8.43 6.31 -0.22
C TYR A 90 8.40 5.48 -1.51
N ALA A 91 7.20 5.08 -1.95
CA ALA A 91 7.00 4.38 -3.22
C ALA A 91 7.49 5.22 -4.40
N MET A 92 7.28 6.54 -4.34
CA MET A 92 7.76 7.51 -5.33
C MET A 92 9.24 7.93 -5.14
N GLY A 93 9.99 7.30 -4.22
CA GLY A 93 11.42 7.56 -4.03
C GLY A 93 11.74 8.82 -3.22
N GLY A 94 10.78 9.38 -2.50
CA GLY A 94 10.91 10.62 -1.77
C GLY A 94 11.02 10.47 -0.24
N ARG A 95 11.16 11.62 0.42
CA ARG A 95 11.06 11.75 1.88
C ARG A 95 9.86 12.63 2.24
N VAL A 96 9.17 12.29 3.31
CA VAL A 96 8.05 13.10 3.82
C VAL A 96 8.55 14.46 4.29
N ALA A 97 7.87 15.54 3.89
CA ALA A 97 8.14 16.91 4.34
C ALA A 97 7.03 17.40 5.27
N VAL A 98 5.80 17.48 4.77
CA VAL A 98 4.66 17.95 5.56
C VAL A 98 3.43 17.08 5.33
N ALA A 99 2.52 17.06 6.31
CA ALA A 99 1.23 16.40 6.20
C ALA A 99 0.10 17.28 6.75
N LEU A 100 -1.09 17.13 6.18
CA LEU A 100 -2.34 17.74 6.62
C LEU A 100 -3.36 16.64 6.93
N ASN A 101 -4.07 16.75 8.06
CA ASN A 101 -5.15 15.83 8.40
C ASN A 101 -6.35 16.01 7.46
N ILE A 102 -6.95 14.91 7.05
CA ILE A 102 -8.27 14.83 6.42
C ILE A 102 -9.18 14.11 7.41
N VAL A 103 -10.24 14.77 7.88
CA VAL A 103 -11.12 14.27 8.92
C VAL A 103 -12.58 14.39 8.50
N CYS A 104 -13.29 13.26 8.49
CA CYS A 104 -14.75 13.22 8.54
C CYS A 104 -15.13 12.57 9.88
N PHE A 105 -15.93 13.24 10.72
CA PHE A 105 -16.24 12.75 12.06
C PHE A 105 -17.65 13.13 12.48
N PRO A 106 -18.45 12.20 13.07
CA PRO A 106 -19.78 12.54 13.59
C PRO A 106 -19.68 13.52 14.75
N GLU A 107 -20.39 14.64 14.69
CA GLU A 107 -20.37 15.64 15.75
C GLU A 107 -20.98 15.16 17.08
N GLU A 108 -21.83 14.13 17.02
CA GLU A 108 -22.42 13.47 18.18
C GLU A 108 -21.49 12.47 18.88
N ASP A 109 -20.41 12.03 18.25
CA ASP A 109 -19.44 11.10 18.84
C ASP A 109 -18.49 11.84 19.81
N ASP A 110 -17.88 11.09 20.73
CA ASP A 110 -16.99 11.66 21.75
C ASP A 110 -15.73 12.29 21.12
N PRO A 111 -15.48 13.58 21.33
CA PRO A 111 -14.28 14.26 20.81
C PRO A 111 -12.95 13.63 21.23
N ALA A 112 -12.92 12.86 22.33
CA ALA A 112 -11.72 12.16 22.77
C ALA A 112 -11.36 10.97 21.86
N VAL A 113 -12.32 10.41 21.12
CA VAL A 113 -12.07 9.43 20.06
C VAL A 113 -11.29 10.10 18.94
N LEU A 114 -11.75 11.26 18.45
CA LEU A 114 -11.05 12.03 17.43
C LEU A 114 -9.65 12.43 17.90
N ALA A 115 -9.50 12.93 19.13
CA ALA A 115 -8.20 13.29 19.68
C ALA A 115 -7.21 12.10 19.70
N SER A 116 -7.69 10.88 19.97
CA SER A 116 -6.88 9.66 19.92
C SER A 116 -6.44 9.31 18.50
N ILE A 117 -7.34 9.43 17.51
CA ILE A 117 -7.02 9.23 16.09
C ILE A 117 -5.92 10.19 15.65
N LEU A 118 -6.12 11.49 15.90
CA LEU A 118 -5.18 12.54 15.50
C LEU A 118 -3.81 12.37 16.16
N ARG A 119 -3.78 11.95 17.44
CA ARG A 119 -2.53 11.64 18.15
C ARG A 119 -1.78 10.49 17.49
N GLY A 120 -2.48 9.38 17.15
CA GLY A 120 -1.86 8.25 16.46
C GLY A 120 -1.28 8.65 15.10
N GLY A 121 -2.00 9.45 14.32
CA GLY A 121 -1.52 9.99 13.06
C GLY A 121 -0.33 10.92 13.19
N ALA A 122 -0.38 11.85 14.15
CA ALA A 122 0.71 12.79 14.42
C ALA A 122 2.02 12.08 14.78
N GLU A 123 1.95 11.01 15.60
CA GLU A 123 3.13 10.22 15.96
C GLU A 123 3.77 9.55 14.74
N LYS A 124 2.96 9.05 13.79
CA LYS A 124 3.49 8.46 12.55
C LYS A 124 4.12 9.49 11.61
N VAL A 125 3.53 10.69 11.52
CA VAL A 125 4.15 11.78 10.76
C VAL A 125 5.49 12.19 11.37
N MET A 126 5.58 12.26 12.70
CA MET A 126 6.84 12.55 13.41
C MET A 126 7.87 11.42 13.21
N GLU A 127 7.46 10.15 13.29
CA GLU A 127 8.31 8.98 13.00
C GLU A 127 8.84 9.00 11.55
N ALA A 128 8.02 9.45 10.60
CA ALA A 128 8.41 9.66 9.20
C ALA A 128 9.46 10.77 9.04
N GLY A 129 9.64 11.61 10.04
CA GLY A 129 10.52 12.80 9.97
C GLY A 129 9.84 14.02 9.34
N GLY A 130 8.52 13.96 9.14
CA GLY A 130 7.70 15.04 8.62
C GLY A 130 7.11 15.94 9.70
N VAL A 131 6.44 17.01 9.27
CA VAL A 131 5.74 17.95 10.13
C VAL A 131 4.23 17.91 9.86
N LEU A 132 3.42 17.69 10.89
CA LEU A 132 1.97 17.82 10.79
C LEU A 132 1.58 19.31 10.91
N CYS A 133 1.01 19.89 9.83
CA CYS A 133 0.78 21.32 9.70
C CYS A 133 -0.70 21.75 9.90
N GLY A 134 -1.55 20.88 10.38
CA GLY A 134 -2.98 21.12 10.54
C GLY A 134 -3.84 20.19 9.69
N GLY A 135 -4.85 20.71 9.02
CA GLY A 135 -5.75 19.92 8.17
C GLY A 135 -7.15 20.51 8.07
N HIS A 136 -8.11 19.70 7.62
CA HIS A 136 -9.51 20.06 7.50
C HIS A 136 -10.41 18.98 8.09
N SER A 137 -11.53 19.40 8.70
CA SER A 137 -12.53 18.50 9.28
C SER A 137 -13.94 18.88 8.84
N ILE A 138 -14.76 17.87 8.59
CA ILE A 138 -16.20 18.05 8.33
C ILE A 138 -17.02 17.11 9.22
N ASN A 139 -18.26 17.52 9.53
CA ASN A 139 -19.25 16.62 10.13
C ASN A 139 -19.71 15.60 9.08
N ASP A 140 -19.65 14.30 9.39
CA ASP A 140 -20.11 13.21 8.53
C ASP A 140 -20.65 12.09 9.43
N ARG A 141 -21.58 11.30 8.92
CA ARG A 141 -22.18 10.16 9.63
C ARG A 141 -21.19 9.03 9.91
N GLU A 142 -20.13 8.92 9.11
CA GLU A 142 -19.09 7.91 9.24
C GLU A 142 -17.74 8.55 9.47
N CYS A 143 -17.02 8.07 10.48
CA CYS A 143 -15.63 8.48 10.68
C CYS A 143 -14.78 8.08 9.47
N LYS A 144 -14.01 9.04 8.94
CA LYS A 144 -12.95 8.82 7.96
C LYS A 144 -11.74 9.65 8.38
N TYR A 145 -10.58 9.06 8.27
CA TYR A 145 -9.32 9.72 8.60
C TYR A 145 -8.23 9.33 7.63
N GLY A 146 -7.36 10.26 7.37
CA GLY A 146 -6.14 10.10 6.61
C GLY A 146 -5.37 11.40 6.48
N LEU A 147 -4.44 11.44 5.55
CA LEU A 147 -3.57 12.59 5.36
C LEU A 147 -3.51 12.99 3.89
N SER A 148 -3.35 14.29 3.65
CA SER A 148 -2.71 14.81 2.44
C SER A 148 -1.24 15.01 2.77
N VAL A 149 -0.35 14.39 1.98
CA VAL A 149 1.07 14.35 2.26
C VAL A 149 1.84 15.01 1.12
N THR A 150 2.78 15.89 1.49
CA THR A 150 3.77 16.43 0.57
C THR A 150 5.13 15.83 0.90
N GLY A 151 5.71 15.13 -0.06
CA GLY A 151 7.08 14.67 -0.04
C GLY A 151 7.99 15.55 -0.88
N VAL A 152 9.30 15.33 -0.76
CA VAL A 152 10.31 15.96 -1.62
C VAL A 152 11.25 14.91 -2.18
N VAL A 153 11.67 15.14 -3.44
CA VAL A 153 12.56 14.27 -4.19
C VAL A 153 13.40 15.13 -5.17
N HIS A 154 14.54 14.63 -5.60
CA HIS A 154 15.26 15.25 -6.71
C HIS A 154 14.53 14.91 -8.03
N PRO A 155 14.36 15.84 -8.98
CA PRO A 155 13.63 15.61 -10.24
C PRO A 155 14.12 14.42 -11.07
N ASP A 156 15.38 14.02 -10.93
CA ASP A 156 15.98 12.89 -11.65
C ASP A 156 16.00 11.58 -10.84
N LYS A 157 15.43 11.56 -9.61
CA LYS A 157 15.53 10.42 -8.68
C LYS A 157 14.19 9.88 -8.19
N TYR A 158 13.08 10.42 -8.69
CA TYR A 158 11.78 9.85 -8.34
C TYR A 158 11.61 8.46 -9.00
N LEU A 159 10.90 7.60 -8.30
CA LEU A 159 10.54 6.28 -8.80
C LEU A 159 9.19 6.35 -9.53
N ARG A 160 9.00 5.43 -10.46
CA ARG A 160 7.73 5.12 -11.10
C ARG A 160 7.45 3.63 -10.92
N ASN A 161 6.19 3.26 -11.04
CA ASN A 161 5.81 1.85 -10.91
C ASN A 161 6.21 1.01 -12.13
N ASN A 162 6.14 1.53 -13.35
CA ASN A 162 6.23 0.78 -14.61
C ASN A 162 7.59 0.87 -15.35
N THR A 163 8.66 1.15 -14.63
CA THR A 163 10.02 1.34 -15.19
C THR A 163 10.97 0.18 -14.93
N CYS A 164 10.44 -1.00 -14.58
CA CYS A 164 11.20 -2.24 -14.44
C CYS A 164 12.01 -2.55 -15.70
N LYS A 165 13.12 -3.25 -15.54
CA LYS A 165 13.96 -3.70 -16.65
C LYS A 165 14.04 -5.23 -16.69
N LYS A 166 14.18 -5.79 -17.88
CA LYS A 166 14.42 -7.22 -18.06
C LYS A 166 15.63 -7.68 -17.24
N GLY A 167 15.46 -8.76 -16.50
CA GLY A 167 16.47 -9.32 -15.59
C GLY A 167 16.45 -8.71 -14.19
N ASP A 168 15.56 -7.73 -13.92
CA ASP A 168 15.38 -7.25 -12.55
C ASP A 168 14.74 -8.31 -11.66
N VAL A 169 15.10 -8.26 -10.39
CA VAL A 169 14.47 -9.03 -9.32
C VAL A 169 13.46 -8.15 -8.60
N ILE A 170 12.30 -8.71 -8.32
CA ILE A 170 11.23 -8.02 -7.57
C ILE A 170 11.23 -8.49 -6.12
N ILE A 171 11.21 -7.51 -5.19
CA ILE A 171 11.24 -7.74 -3.74
C ILE A 171 9.96 -7.18 -3.13
N LEU A 172 9.33 -7.95 -2.25
CA LEU A 172 8.21 -7.52 -1.39
C LEU A 172 8.72 -7.34 0.05
N THR A 173 8.38 -6.20 0.69
CA THR A 173 8.99 -5.80 1.96
C THR A 173 8.13 -6.02 3.21
N LYS A 174 6.90 -6.52 3.08
CA LYS A 174 6.03 -6.92 4.21
C LYS A 174 5.23 -8.17 3.84
N PRO A 175 4.77 -8.95 4.84
CA PRO A 175 3.93 -10.13 4.58
C PRO A 175 2.53 -9.73 4.09
N LEU A 176 1.92 -10.62 3.29
CA LEU A 176 0.54 -10.49 2.78
C LEU A 176 -0.49 -11.07 3.76
N GLY A 177 -1.78 -10.82 3.48
CA GLY A 177 -2.91 -11.45 4.17
C GLY A 177 -3.64 -10.54 5.15
N VAL A 178 -3.29 -9.26 5.23
CA VAL A 178 -3.90 -8.29 6.16
C VAL A 178 -5.42 -8.18 5.93
N GLY A 179 -5.90 -8.17 4.69
CA GLY A 179 -7.32 -8.02 4.38
C GLY A 179 -8.17 -9.14 4.96
N MET A 180 -7.79 -10.40 4.70
CA MET A 180 -8.52 -11.57 5.24
C MET A 180 -8.47 -11.62 6.76
N ILE A 181 -7.31 -11.36 7.37
CA ILE A 181 -7.15 -11.32 8.85
C ILE A 181 -8.10 -10.27 9.44
N MET A 182 -8.08 -9.04 8.94
CA MET A 182 -8.90 -7.96 9.48
C MET A 182 -10.39 -8.19 9.27
N ALA A 183 -10.79 -8.75 8.12
CA ALA A 183 -12.19 -9.06 7.84
C ALA A 183 -12.73 -10.18 8.75
N SER A 184 -11.92 -11.22 9.01
CA SER A 184 -12.36 -12.42 9.75
C SER A 184 -12.20 -12.28 11.26
N TYR A 185 -11.33 -11.40 11.76
CA TYR A 185 -11.12 -11.18 13.21
C TYR A 185 -12.42 -10.79 13.93
N ARG A 186 -13.26 -9.98 13.30
CA ARG A 186 -14.56 -9.56 13.86
C ARG A 186 -15.52 -10.71 14.17
N TYR A 187 -15.32 -11.85 13.52
CA TYR A 187 -16.18 -13.03 13.66
C TYR A 187 -15.54 -14.10 14.57
N GLY A 188 -14.37 -13.81 15.15
CA GLY A 188 -13.67 -14.75 16.04
C GLY A 188 -12.93 -15.87 15.30
N GLU A 189 -12.71 -15.75 13.98
CA GLU A 189 -12.12 -16.79 13.13
C GLU A 189 -10.57 -16.64 13.01
N VAL A 190 -9.98 -15.71 13.74
CA VAL A 190 -8.54 -15.38 13.65
C VAL A 190 -7.88 -15.53 15.01
N ALA A 191 -6.72 -16.18 15.06
CA ALA A 191 -5.88 -16.22 16.24
C ALA A 191 -5.36 -14.82 16.59
N GLU A 192 -5.28 -14.52 17.90
CA GLU A 192 -4.80 -13.21 18.38
C GLU A 192 -3.39 -12.90 17.86
N GLU A 193 -2.52 -13.90 17.75
CA GLU A 193 -1.16 -13.73 17.21
C GLU A 193 -1.16 -13.23 15.77
N ASP A 194 -2.00 -13.80 14.88
CA ASP A 194 -2.13 -13.38 13.50
C ASP A 194 -2.70 -11.95 13.39
N TYR A 195 -3.67 -11.63 14.25
CA TYR A 195 -4.21 -10.28 14.34
C TYR A 195 -3.15 -9.25 14.75
N GLN A 196 -2.36 -9.57 15.77
CA GLN A 196 -1.27 -8.69 16.22
C GLN A 196 -0.18 -8.53 15.15
N GLN A 197 0.13 -9.58 14.38
CA GLN A 197 1.03 -9.48 13.23
C GLN A 197 0.47 -8.54 12.14
N ALA A 198 -0.83 -8.62 11.85
CA ALA A 198 -1.49 -7.70 10.91
C ALA A 198 -1.44 -6.25 11.40
N LEU A 199 -1.76 -6.00 12.68
CA LEU A 199 -1.66 -4.67 13.28
C LEU A 199 -0.24 -4.10 13.21
N LYS A 200 0.76 -4.92 13.52
CA LYS A 200 2.17 -4.54 13.45
C LYS A 200 2.56 -4.19 12.02
N SER A 201 2.20 -5.03 11.05
CA SER A 201 2.47 -4.78 9.63
C SER A 201 1.89 -3.46 9.15
N MET A 202 0.62 -3.20 9.46
CA MET A 202 -0.08 -1.97 9.04
C MET A 202 0.49 -0.69 9.67
N GLN A 203 1.00 -0.76 10.91
CA GLN A 203 1.56 0.39 11.62
C GLN A 203 3.03 0.66 11.28
N THR A 204 3.75 -0.31 10.70
CA THR A 204 5.16 -0.14 10.34
C THR A 204 5.28 0.70 9.08
N LEU A 205 6.07 1.80 9.14
CA LEU A 205 6.31 2.67 7.99
C LEU A 205 7.16 1.98 6.92
N ASN A 206 6.80 2.15 5.66
CA ASN A 206 7.62 1.76 4.51
C ASN A 206 8.92 2.58 4.39
N LYS A 207 9.06 3.65 5.19
CA LYS A 207 10.28 4.44 5.36
C LYS A 207 11.52 3.57 5.54
N TYR A 208 11.48 2.61 6.44
CA TYR A 208 12.65 1.80 6.79
C TYR A 208 13.11 0.92 5.63
N ALA A 209 12.15 0.31 4.93
CA ALA A 209 12.45 -0.47 3.72
C ALA A 209 12.99 0.42 2.60
N PHE A 210 12.41 1.61 2.41
CA PHE A 210 12.89 2.58 1.42
C PHE A 210 14.30 3.10 1.76
N GLU A 211 14.57 3.48 3.02
CA GLU A 211 15.89 3.95 3.46
C GLU A 211 16.97 2.88 3.24
N ALA A 212 16.67 1.61 3.50
CA ALA A 212 17.56 0.50 3.17
C ALA A 212 17.78 0.36 1.66
N ALA A 213 16.68 0.39 0.88
CA ALA A 213 16.69 0.20 -0.56
C ALA A 213 17.28 1.39 -1.33
N SER A 214 17.17 2.61 -0.82
CA SER A 214 17.71 3.83 -1.47
C SER A 214 19.23 3.87 -1.65
N LYS A 215 19.95 2.94 -1.02
CA LYS A 215 21.41 2.74 -1.19
C LYS A 215 21.74 1.99 -2.48
N PHE A 216 20.75 1.43 -3.16
CA PHE A 216 20.85 0.56 -4.33
C PHE A 216 20.19 1.21 -5.55
N HIS A 217 20.41 0.65 -6.73
CA HIS A 217 19.76 1.12 -7.95
C HIS A 217 18.33 0.56 -8.02
N LEU A 218 17.35 1.39 -7.71
CA LEU A 218 15.94 1.06 -7.87
C LEU A 218 15.49 1.44 -9.28
N HIS A 219 14.96 0.50 -10.05
CA HIS A 219 14.41 0.78 -11.36
C HIS A 219 12.92 1.13 -11.32
N ALA A 220 12.17 0.54 -10.40
CA ALA A 220 10.76 0.82 -10.19
C ALA A 220 10.38 0.58 -8.72
N GLY A 221 9.29 1.20 -8.28
CA GLY A 221 8.73 1.01 -6.95
C GLY A 221 7.24 1.33 -6.93
N THR A 222 6.50 0.64 -6.07
CA THR A 222 5.12 0.93 -5.66
C THR A 222 4.89 0.35 -4.27
N ASP A 223 3.82 0.71 -3.59
CA ASP A 223 3.37 0.04 -2.38
C ASP A 223 2.15 -0.87 -2.63
N VAL A 224 1.89 -1.79 -1.72
CA VAL A 224 0.80 -2.76 -1.86
C VAL A 224 -0.36 -2.35 -0.98
N THR A 225 -1.46 -1.91 -1.60
CA THR A 225 -2.68 -1.48 -0.90
C THR A 225 -3.94 -2.23 -1.39
N GLY A 226 -5.03 -1.54 -1.65
CA GLY A 226 -6.35 -2.12 -1.90
C GLY A 226 -6.48 -3.03 -3.13
N PHE A 227 -5.64 -2.85 -4.14
CA PHE A 227 -5.65 -3.72 -5.32
C PHE A 227 -4.92 -5.06 -5.10
N GLY A 228 -4.37 -5.25 -3.89
CA GLY A 228 -3.64 -6.46 -3.51
C GLY A 228 -2.29 -6.59 -4.22
N PHE A 229 -1.53 -7.58 -3.81
CA PHE A 229 -0.18 -7.80 -4.34
C PHE A 229 -0.15 -7.90 -5.87
N LEU A 230 -1.00 -8.73 -6.47
CA LEU A 230 -1.02 -8.92 -7.93
C LEU A 230 -1.57 -7.70 -8.68
N GLY A 231 -2.44 -6.91 -8.07
CA GLY A 231 -2.95 -5.67 -8.68
C GLY A 231 -1.84 -4.63 -8.84
N HIS A 232 -1.12 -4.34 -7.74
CA HIS A 232 0.01 -3.40 -7.78
C HIS A 232 1.20 -3.94 -8.59
N LEU A 233 1.46 -5.25 -8.54
CA LEU A 233 2.46 -5.85 -9.42
C LEU A 233 2.09 -5.69 -10.91
N ASN A 234 0.79 -5.74 -11.25
CA ASN A 234 0.35 -5.49 -12.62
C ASN A 234 0.55 -4.03 -13.06
N GLU A 235 0.50 -3.06 -12.14
CA GLU A 235 0.85 -1.66 -12.43
C GLU A 235 2.34 -1.49 -12.73
N MET A 236 3.19 -2.40 -12.20
CA MET A 236 4.62 -2.43 -12.52
C MET A 236 4.92 -3.03 -13.89
N THR A 237 3.94 -3.61 -14.60
CA THR A 237 4.13 -4.20 -15.93
C THR A 237 3.89 -3.20 -17.06
N ASN A 238 4.47 -3.48 -18.22
CA ASN A 238 4.17 -2.82 -19.49
C ASN A 238 4.10 -3.87 -20.61
N ASP A 239 4.04 -3.44 -21.86
CA ASP A 239 3.91 -4.34 -23.01
C ASP A 239 5.22 -5.04 -23.39
N ASP A 240 6.36 -4.66 -22.81
CA ASP A 240 7.69 -5.14 -23.21
C ASP A 240 8.14 -6.40 -22.43
N TYR A 241 7.53 -6.67 -21.27
CA TYR A 241 7.97 -7.76 -20.40
C TYR A 241 6.84 -8.42 -19.61
N THR A 242 7.13 -9.58 -19.04
CA THR A 242 6.29 -10.34 -18.10
C THR A 242 7.02 -10.43 -16.75
N ILE A 243 6.30 -10.33 -15.64
CA ILE A 243 6.86 -10.63 -14.32
C ILE A 243 6.53 -12.08 -13.97
N ALA A 244 7.57 -12.90 -13.78
CA ALA A 244 7.44 -14.26 -13.29
C ALA A 244 7.52 -14.28 -11.76
N VAL A 245 6.50 -14.83 -11.11
CA VAL A 245 6.36 -14.84 -9.65
C VAL A 245 6.50 -16.28 -9.12
N GLU A 246 7.34 -16.47 -8.13
CA GLU A 246 7.49 -17.75 -7.39
C GLU A 246 6.67 -17.68 -6.09
N SER A 247 5.47 -18.27 -6.08
CA SER A 247 4.52 -18.15 -4.97
C SER A 247 5.00 -18.77 -3.65
N LYS A 248 5.85 -19.80 -3.71
CA LYS A 248 6.35 -20.51 -2.52
C LYS A 248 7.26 -19.66 -1.64
N GLY A 249 7.93 -18.65 -2.22
CA GLY A 249 8.84 -17.75 -1.50
C GLY A 249 8.11 -16.59 -0.79
N ILE A 250 6.88 -16.31 -1.16
CA ILE A 250 6.15 -15.16 -0.66
C ILE A 250 5.82 -15.29 0.82
N LYS A 251 6.12 -14.23 1.59
CA LYS A 251 5.79 -14.15 3.01
C LYS A 251 4.35 -13.68 3.20
N TYR A 252 3.63 -14.36 4.09
CA TYR A 252 2.26 -14.01 4.45
C TYR A 252 2.00 -14.34 5.94
N ILE A 253 0.97 -13.73 6.51
CA ILE A 253 0.51 -14.03 7.86
C ILE A 253 -0.15 -15.42 7.83
N PRO A 254 0.29 -16.40 8.66
CA PRO A 254 -0.13 -17.80 8.53
C PRO A 254 -1.65 -18.00 8.54
N GLY A 255 -2.38 -17.26 9.37
CA GLY A 255 -3.84 -17.30 9.44
C GLY A 255 -4.53 -16.96 8.11
N ALA A 256 -3.93 -16.13 7.27
CA ALA A 256 -4.51 -15.77 5.98
C ALA A 256 -4.65 -16.98 5.04
N LEU A 257 -3.63 -17.85 4.98
CA LEU A 257 -3.71 -19.06 4.16
C LEU A 257 -4.76 -20.04 4.72
N LYS A 258 -4.86 -20.16 6.04
CA LYS A 258 -5.88 -20.99 6.70
C LYS A 258 -7.29 -20.48 6.35
N LEU A 259 -7.53 -19.18 6.48
CA LEU A 259 -8.82 -18.57 6.13
C LEU A 259 -9.15 -18.81 4.66
N ALA A 260 -8.19 -18.67 3.74
CA ALA A 260 -8.39 -18.96 2.33
C ALA A 260 -8.74 -20.42 2.05
N GLN A 261 -8.15 -21.38 2.78
CA GLN A 261 -8.50 -22.81 2.70
C GLN A 261 -9.93 -23.09 3.20
N GLU A 262 -10.42 -22.29 4.12
CA GLU A 262 -11.80 -22.36 4.66
C GLU A 262 -12.79 -21.49 3.86
N PHE A 263 -12.37 -20.93 2.70
CA PHE A 263 -13.15 -20.04 1.83
C PHE A 263 -13.58 -18.72 2.50
N LEU A 264 -12.93 -18.32 3.57
CA LEU A 264 -13.12 -17.04 4.24
C LEU A 264 -12.26 -15.95 3.55
N THR A 265 -12.71 -15.54 2.38
CA THR A 265 -12.02 -14.55 1.52
C THR A 265 -12.70 -13.20 1.55
N THR A 266 -12.05 -12.17 1.02
CA THR A 266 -12.58 -10.80 1.01
C THR A 266 -13.32 -10.46 -0.29
N GLY A 267 -14.37 -9.66 -0.19
CA GLY A 267 -15.03 -9.11 -1.39
C GLY A 267 -14.09 -8.25 -2.25
N GLY A 268 -13.09 -7.63 -1.62
CA GLY A 268 -12.02 -6.91 -2.31
C GLY A 268 -11.15 -7.84 -3.16
N GLY A 269 -10.75 -9.00 -2.63
CA GLY A 269 -10.00 -10.02 -3.36
C GLY A 269 -10.74 -10.52 -4.60
N GLN A 270 -12.06 -10.72 -4.49
CA GLN A 270 -12.88 -11.11 -5.65
C GLN A 270 -12.96 -10.01 -6.72
N LYS A 271 -13.03 -8.73 -6.33
CA LYS A 271 -12.94 -7.60 -7.27
C LYS A 271 -11.58 -7.56 -7.96
N ASN A 272 -10.49 -7.76 -7.21
CA ASN A 272 -9.13 -7.82 -7.73
C ASN A 272 -8.96 -8.98 -8.73
N ARG A 273 -9.48 -10.18 -8.40
CA ARG A 273 -9.50 -11.34 -9.32
C ARG A 273 -10.19 -11.01 -10.64
N ASN A 274 -11.35 -10.36 -10.59
CA ASN A 274 -12.10 -9.98 -11.79
C ASN A 274 -11.35 -8.94 -12.64
N PHE A 275 -10.73 -7.95 -12.01
CA PHE A 275 -9.94 -6.90 -12.68
C PHE A 275 -8.69 -7.47 -13.38
N LEU A 276 -8.07 -8.50 -12.78
CA LEU A 276 -6.86 -9.13 -13.29
C LEU A 276 -7.12 -10.27 -14.28
N LYS A 277 -8.37 -10.56 -14.59
CA LYS A 277 -8.73 -11.61 -15.56
C LYS A 277 -8.07 -11.35 -16.92
N GLY A 278 -7.32 -12.34 -17.41
CA GLY A 278 -6.56 -12.27 -18.68
C GLY A 278 -5.19 -11.56 -18.56
N LYS A 279 -4.87 -10.95 -17.41
CA LYS A 279 -3.57 -10.30 -17.15
C LYS A 279 -2.65 -11.19 -16.33
N VAL A 280 -3.20 -12.02 -15.47
CA VAL A 280 -2.47 -12.94 -14.60
C VAL A 280 -2.78 -14.39 -14.98
N ARG A 281 -1.76 -15.20 -15.08
CA ARG A 281 -1.84 -16.64 -15.30
C ARG A 281 -1.23 -17.38 -14.12
N PHE A 282 -2.01 -18.27 -13.49
CA PHE A 282 -1.54 -19.17 -12.43
C PHE A 282 -1.15 -20.53 -13.03
N GLN A 283 0.02 -21.06 -12.66
CA GLN A 283 0.53 -22.35 -13.07
C GLN A 283 0.80 -23.23 -11.85
N ASN A 284 -0.07 -24.17 -11.58
CA ASN A 284 0.03 -25.10 -10.44
C ASN A 284 0.03 -24.40 -9.05
N VAL A 285 -0.56 -23.21 -8.95
CA VAL A 285 -0.69 -22.48 -7.68
C VAL A 285 -1.99 -22.91 -7.00
N PRO A 286 -1.97 -23.38 -5.75
CA PRO A 286 -3.18 -23.76 -5.01
C PRO A 286 -4.16 -22.59 -4.90
N ASP A 287 -5.47 -22.85 -4.98
CA ASP A 287 -6.51 -21.83 -4.95
C ASP A 287 -6.42 -20.94 -3.71
N ALA A 288 -6.18 -21.52 -2.54
CA ALA A 288 -5.99 -20.75 -1.31
C ALA A 288 -4.82 -19.76 -1.39
N MET A 289 -3.71 -20.12 -2.04
CA MET A 289 -2.60 -19.21 -2.25
C MET A 289 -2.95 -18.11 -3.25
N GLN A 290 -3.70 -18.42 -4.31
CA GLN A 290 -4.20 -17.41 -5.23
C GLN A 290 -5.05 -16.35 -4.49
N GLU A 291 -5.90 -16.76 -3.53
CA GLU A 291 -6.69 -15.83 -2.71
C GLU A 291 -5.80 -14.93 -1.85
N VAL A 292 -4.72 -15.46 -1.24
CA VAL A 292 -3.74 -14.66 -0.49
C VAL A 292 -3.07 -13.61 -1.37
N LEU A 293 -2.71 -13.97 -2.61
CA LEU A 293 -2.06 -13.06 -3.56
C LEU A 293 -2.98 -11.96 -4.11
N LEU A 294 -4.30 -12.20 -4.06
CA LEU A 294 -5.32 -11.26 -4.51
C LEU A 294 -5.92 -10.42 -3.37
N ASP A 295 -5.61 -10.78 -2.10
CA ASP A 295 -6.16 -10.13 -0.92
C ASP A 295 -5.76 -8.65 -0.84
N PRO A 296 -6.71 -7.73 -0.64
CA PRO A 296 -6.41 -6.33 -0.39
C PRO A 296 -5.49 -6.16 0.81
N GLN A 297 -4.53 -5.25 0.70
CA GLN A 297 -3.69 -4.87 1.82
C GLN A 297 -4.03 -3.44 2.27
N THR A 298 -3.85 -3.14 3.54
CA THR A 298 -3.86 -1.78 4.08
C THR A 298 -2.48 -1.51 4.64
N SER A 299 -1.84 -0.45 4.19
CA SER A 299 -0.44 -0.14 4.54
C SER A 299 0.49 -1.36 4.36
N GLY A 300 0.36 -2.03 3.21
CA GLY A 300 1.20 -3.17 2.87
C GLY A 300 2.65 -2.77 2.59
N GLY A 301 3.46 -3.74 2.17
CA GLY A 301 4.87 -3.53 1.86
C GLY A 301 5.08 -2.84 0.52
N MET A 302 6.32 -2.44 0.27
CA MET A 302 6.76 -1.98 -1.05
C MET A 302 7.04 -3.17 -1.96
N LEU A 303 6.79 -2.99 -3.25
CA LEU A 303 7.34 -3.78 -4.34
C LEU A 303 8.48 -2.98 -4.96
N LEU A 304 9.67 -3.55 -4.98
CA LEU A 304 10.89 -2.89 -5.47
C LEU A 304 11.50 -3.71 -6.60
N SER A 305 11.80 -3.06 -7.72
CA SER A 305 12.52 -3.64 -8.86
C SER A 305 13.98 -3.22 -8.81
N VAL A 306 14.89 -4.19 -8.73
CA VAL A 306 16.33 -3.96 -8.61
C VAL A 306 17.12 -4.84 -9.56
N PRO A 307 18.32 -4.42 -10.01
CA PRO A 307 19.24 -5.29 -10.76
C PRO A 307 19.53 -6.58 -9.99
N ALA A 308 19.54 -7.71 -10.68
CA ALA A 308 19.76 -9.03 -10.06
C ALA A 308 21.06 -9.13 -9.25
N ASN A 309 22.12 -8.43 -9.68
CA ASN A 309 23.40 -8.40 -8.98
C ASN A 309 23.38 -7.64 -7.64
N GLU A 310 22.39 -6.79 -7.42
CA GLU A 310 22.22 -6.01 -6.17
C GLU A 310 21.20 -6.64 -5.21
N ALA A 311 20.30 -7.49 -5.72
CA ALA A 311 19.19 -8.07 -4.94
C ALA A 311 19.65 -8.78 -3.66
N LYS A 312 20.76 -9.52 -3.72
CA LYS A 312 21.28 -10.26 -2.56
C LYS A 312 21.77 -9.35 -1.43
N GLU A 313 22.44 -8.26 -1.76
CA GLU A 313 22.93 -7.29 -0.77
C GLU A 313 21.77 -6.47 -0.21
N LEU A 314 20.83 -6.05 -1.05
CA LEU A 314 19.61 -5.40 -0.58
C LEU A 314 18.81 -6.31 0.37
N MET A 315 18.67 -7.59 0.05
CA MET A 315 17.99 -8.53 0.97
C MET A 315 18.67 -8.67 2.32
N LYS A 316 19.99 -8.51 2.43
CA LYS A 316 20.64 -8.48 3.74
C LYS A 316 20.22 -7.26 4.56
N GLU A 317 20.23 -6.07 3.97
CA GLU A 317 19.77 -4.84 4.63
C GLU A 317 18.29 -4.95 5.05
N LEU A 318 17.44 -5.51 4.19
CA LEU A 318 16.01 -5.69 4.50
C LEU A 318 15.76 -6.75 5.57
N ASN A 319 16.57 -7.80 5.66
CA ASN A 319 16.42 -8.84 6.68
C ASN A 319 16.78 -8.37 8.10
N ASP A 320 17.51 -7.24 8.22
CA ASP A 320 17.78 -6.60 9.52
C ASP A 320 16.58 -5.78 10.02
N LEU A 321 15.55 -5.60 9.19
CA LEU A 321 14.32 -4.90 9.56
C LEU A 321 13.34 -5.81 10.31
N GLU A 322 12.38 -5.17 11.00
CA GLU A 322 11.43 -5.84 11.87
C GLU A 322 10.45 -6.79 11.15
N LEU A 323 10.09 -6.47 9.91
CA LEU A 323 9.16 -7.27 9.11
C LEU A 323 9.89 -8.07 8.03
N PRO A 324 9.45 -9.32 7.76
CA PRO A 324 10.10 -10.17 6.80
C PRO A 324 9.89 -9.68 5.37
N SER A 325 10.98 -9.49 4.65
CA SER A 325 11.01 -9.24 3.21
C SER A 325 11.28 -10.53 2.42
N CYS A 326 10.93 -10.56 1.14
CA CYS A 326 11.21 -11.70 0.28
C CYS A 326 11.39 -11.30 -1.19
N ILE A 327 12.26 -12.02 -1.90
CA ILE A 327 12.27 -12.02 -3.36
C ILE A 327 11.04 -12.78 -3.82
N ILE A 328 10.25 -12.16 -4.71
CA ILE A 328 8.99 -12.73 -5.20
C ILE A 328 9.08 -13.21 -6.65
N GLY A 329 10.11 -12.82 -7.39
CA GLY A 329 10.24 -13.18 -8.79
C GLY A 329 11.18 -12.27 -9.56
N GLU A 330 11.09 -12.35 -10.88
CA GLU A 330 11.96 -11.64 -11.81
C GLU A 330 11.21 -11.12 -13.05
N VAL A 331 11.77 -10.09 -13.68
CA VAL A 331 11.27 -9.50 -14.93
C VAL A 331 11.87 -10.24 -16.11
N GLN A 332 11.01 -10.88 -16.92
CA GLN A 332 11.38 -11.72 -18.06
C GLN A 332 10.94 -11.09 -19.39
N GLU A 333 11.38 -11.67 -20.51
CA GLU A 333 10.83 -11.35 -21.82
C GLU A 333 9.32 -11.51 -21.87
N ARG A 334 8.66 -10.66 -22.64
CA ARG A 334 7.21 -10.68 -22.81
C ARG A 334 6.70 -12.08 -23.19
N GLN A 335 5.70 -12.51 -22.44
CA GLN A 335 4.94 -13.73 -22.66
C GLN A 335 3.46 -13.40 -22.90
N ASP A 336 2.58 -14.38 -22.86
CA ASP A 336 1.15 -14.25 -23.13
C ASP A 336 0.33 -13.61 -21.97
N ALA A 337 0.96 -13.31 -20.84
CA ALA A 337 0.35 -12.62 -19.70
C ALA A 337 1.31 -11.56 -19.12
N ASN A 338 0.75 -10.57 -18.42
CA ASN A 338 1.54 -9.56 -17.69
C ASN A 338 2.31 -10.21 -16.53
N ILE A 339 1.63 -11.10 -15.81
CA ILE A 339 2.18 -11.82 -14.66
C ILE A 339 1.92 -13.32 -14.84
N ILE A 340 2.94 -14.13 -14.58
CA ILE A 340 2.81 -15.59 -14.49
C ILE A 340 3.25 -16.01 -13.09
N VAL A 341 2.35 -16.69 -12.37
CA VAL A 341 2.61 -17.17 -11.00
C VAL A 341 2.78 -18.68 -11.02
N TYR A 342 3.90 -19.17 -10.43
CA TYR A 342 4.28 -20.58 -10.33
C TYR A 342 4.11 -21.13 -8.92
#